data_5e34609f26c825c4c6a3cb4ce79a9b09
#
_entry.id   5e34609f26c825c4c6a3cb4ce79a9b09
#
_cell.length_a   1.000
_cell.length_b   1.000
_cell.length_c   1.000
_cell.angle_alpha   90.00
_cell.angle_beta   90.00
_cell.angle_gamma   90.00
#
_symmetry.space_group_name_H-M   'P 1'
#
loop_
_entity.id
_entity.type
_entity.pdbx_description
1 polymer ?
#
loop_
_entity_poly.entity_id
_entity_poly.type
_entity_poly.pdbx_seq_one_letter_code
_entity_poly.pdbx_strand_id
1 'polypeptide(L)'
;MELLSVTMNDGVKPRSAIEGKDNSSEDKSNYKIVRKGDMVYNSMRMWQGANGISPCDGIVSPAYTVLMPKQEINNGYFAALFKSVNLINEFRKNSQGMTSDTWNLKYPQIETIKVQIPSVSEQDKVSELFSVLDERIAAQSQLVESLKKYKRGLLNAFFAEKSDYFLLADASVLKIEEVCDVLSGKRIPKGETFCSHPTEYRYITVSDMGEKYVCSDNLQYISKHTEKQISRYKVNGGDIIISVAGTLGKLNIITSDLEGVNLTENCDRFTNFRGVSSEYLYYVLSSDLIQSQIDSSKTKNGQPKLALERIRNFTIPVPHQGIQEQLVKVMISFDQYIASQCAILDRYCTLRVGLLQQLFI
;
A
#
# COMPACT_ATOMS: atom_id res chain seq x y z
N MET A 1 -13.91 29.64 2.70
CA MET A 1 -12.45 29.38 2.68
C MET A 1 -12.19 27.91 2.64
N GLU A 2 -11.18 27.46 1.90
CA GLU A 2 -10.80 26.03 1.80
C GLU A 2 -10.33 25.53 3.16
N LEU A 3 -10.81 24.33 3.56
CA LEU A 3 -10.33 23.68 4.77
C LEU A 3 -9.06 22.88 4.43
N LEU A 4 -7.98 23.16 5.15
CA LEU A 4 -6.69 22.52 4.95
C LEU A 4 -6.34 21.62 6.14
N SER A 5 -5.62 20.56 5.85
CA SER A 5 -5.08 19.64 6.85
C SER A 5 -3.58 19.46 6.67
N VAL A 6 -2.89 19.24 7.80
CA VAL A 6 -1.43 19.01 7.82
C VAL A 6 -1.16 17.54 8.05
N THR A 7 -0.57 16.89 7.05
CA THR A 7 -0.17 15.49 7.10
C THR A 7 1.33 15.35 7.33
N MET A 8 1.76 14.18 7.77
CA MET A 8 3.18 13.88 8.00
C MET A 8 3.95 13.76 6.66
N ASN A 9 3.35 13.07 5.70
CA ASN A 9 4.01 12.73 4.44
C ASN A 9 3.86 13.82 3.38
N ASP A 10 2.65 14.35 3.21
CA ASP A 10 2.30 15.25 2.10
C ASP A 10 2.27 16.74 2.49
N GLY A 11 2.56 17.06 3.74
CA GLY A 11 2.51 18.45 4.23
C GLY A 11 1.07 18.98 4.31
N VAL A 12 0.84 20.20 3.79
CA VAL A 12 -0.47 20.89 3.81
C VAL A 12 -1.25 20.57 2.54
N LYS A 13 -2.47 20.04 2.70
CA LYS A 13 -3.37 19.69 1.58
C LYS A 13 -4.81 20.11 1.88
N PRO A 14 -5.64 20.39 0.85
CA PRO A 14 -7.09 20.48 1.03
C PRO A 14 -7.65 19.22 1.72
N ARG A 15 -8.54 19.40 2.69
CA ARG A 15 -9.15 18.26 3.39
C ARG A 15 -9.91 17.33 2.44
N SER A 16 -10.50 17.91 1.41
CA SER A 16 -11.19 17.18 0.34
C SER A 16 -10.29 16.21 -0.45
N ALA A 17 -8.98 16.46 -0.47
CA ALA A 17 -7.99 15.61 -1.15
C ALA A 17 -7.42 14.49 -0.25
N ILE A 18 -7.90 14.35 0.99
CA ILE A 18 -7.43 13.36 1.95
C ILE A 18 -8.53 12.33 2.18
N GLU A 19 -8.23 11.07 1.96
CA GLU A 19 -9.14 9.96 2.21
C GLU A 19 -9.49 9.82 3.71
N GLY A 20 -10.69 9.32 3.98
CA GLY A 20 -11.17 9.05 5.32
C GLY A 20 -12.19 10.06 5.83
N LYS A 21 -12.78 9.75 6.99
CA LYS A 21 -13.84 10.56 7.60
C LYS A 21 -13.32 11.95 7.94
N ASP A 22 -14.10 12.97 7.59
CA ASP A 22 -13.86 14.34 8.07
C ASP A 22 -14.32 14.46 9.52
N ASN A 23 -13.36 14.63 10.43
CA ASN A 23 -13.60 14.84 11.86
C ASN A 23 -13.51 16.33 12.25
N SER A 24 -13.53 17.24 11.28
CA SER A 24 -13.51 18.68 11.59
C SER A 24 -14.83 19.12 12.23
N SER A 25 -14.77 20.10 13.15
CA SER A 25 -15.98 20.68 13.75
C SER A 25 -16.87 21.34 12.69
N GLU A 26 -18.19 21.30 12.86
CA GLU A 26 -19.12 22.09 12.04
C GLU A 26 -18.88 23.59 12.23
N ASP A 27 -18.69 24.02 13.48
CA ASP A 27 -18.30 25.41 13.78
C ASP A 27 -16.82 25.64 13.49
N LYS A 28 -16.54 26.53 12.54
CA LYS A 28 -15.21 26.93 12.08
C LYS A 28 -14.76 28.29 12.62
N SER A 29 -15.52 28.92 13.54
CA SER A 29 -15.24 30.28 14.07
C SER A 29 -13.86 30.38 14.71
N ASN A 30 -13.37 29.31 15.33
CA ASN A 30 -12.06 29.25 15.99
C ASN A 30 -10.92 28.75 15.07
N TYR A 31 -11.19 28.55 13.78
CA TYR A 31 -10.17 28.09 12.85
C TYR A 31 -9.22 29.22 12.48
N LYS A 32 -7.94 28.89 12.30
CA LYS A 32 -6.90 29.87 11.98
C LYS A 32 -6.83 30.10 10.48
N ILE A 33 -6.73 31.38 10.09
CA ILE A 33 -6.49 31.75 8.70
C ILE A 33 -5.06 31.38 8.32
N VAL A 34 -4.89 30.85 7.13
CA VAL A 34 -3.59 30.54 6.52
C VAL A 34 -3.56 31.10 5.11
N ARG A 35 -2.45 31.72 4.71
CA ARG A 35 -2.22 32.24 3.37
C ARG A 35 -1.35 31.28 2.56
N LYS A 36 -1.46 31.36 1.25
CA LYS A 36 -0.54 30.65 0.35
C LYS A 36 0.91 31.01 0.69
N GLY A 37 1.75 30.01 0.88
CA GLY A 37 3.15 30.19 1.24
C GLY A 37 3.43 30.21 2.75
N ASP A 38 2.41 30.28 3.60
CA ASP A 38 2.60 30.15 5.05
C ASP A 38 3.04 28.75 5.44
N MET A 39 3.90 28.68 6.44
CA MET A 39 4.30 27.41 7.04
C MET A 39 3.32 27.02 8.16
N VAL A 40 2.81 25.79 8.10
CA VAL A 40 1.86 25.26 9.08
C VAL A 40 2.36 23.92 9.63
N TYR A 41 2.21 23.71 10.94
CA TYR A 41 2.50 22.41 11.52
C TYR A 41 1.35 21.88 12.38
N ASN A 42 1.27 20.56 12.46
CA ASN A 42 0.33 19.87 13.35
C ASN A 42 1.01 19.67 14.72
N SER A 43 0.57 20.40 15.74
CA SER A 43 1.21 20.37 17.05
C SER A 43 1.16 18.99 17.73
N MET A 44 0.17 18.15 17.44
CA MET A 44 0.08 16.79 17.96
C MET A 44 0.95 15.77 17.22
N ARG A 45 1.47 16.12 16.03
CA ARG A 45 2.30 15.26 15.19
C ARG A 45 3.62 15.91 14.75
N MET A 46 3.96 17.07 15.31
CA MET A 46 5.19 17.77 14.97
C MET A 46 6.44 16.97 15.35
N TRP A 47 6.37 16.19 16.40
CA TRP A 47 7.41 15.25 16.79
C TRP A 47 7.68 14.12 15.77
N GLN A 48 6.83 14.01 14.76
CA GLN A 48 7.01 13.16 13.58
C GLN A 48 7.32 13.96 12.30
N GLY A 49 7.44 15.30 12.41
CA GLY A 49 7.71 16.17 11.28
C GLY A 49 6.48 16.59 10.48
N ALA A 50 5.27 16.52 11.06
CA ALA A 50 4.03 16.91 10.38
C ALA A 50 3.94 18.44 10.22
N ASN A 51 4.53 18.94 9.14
CA ASN A 51 4.52 20.34 8.74
C ASN A 51 4.55 20.47 7.21
N GLY A 52 4.28 21.67 6.72
CA GLY A 52 4.39 21.99 5.28
C GLY A 52 4.02 23.43 4.98
N ILE A 53 4.15 23.77 3.69
CA ILE A 53 3.79 25.07 3.14
C ILE A 53 2.36 24.99 2.60
N SER A 54 1.56 26.00 2.89
CA SER A 54 0.19 26.10 2.38
C SER A 54 0.19 26.34 0.87
N PRO A 55 -0.49 25.48 0.08
CA PRO A 55 -0.57 25.65 -1.37
C PRO A 55 -1.55 26.77 -1.79
N CYS A 56 -2.45 27.18 -0.90
CA CYS A 56 -3.48 28.16 -1.18
C CYS A 56 -3.94 28.87 0.11
N ASP A 57 -4.73 29.92 -0.05
CA ASP A 57 -5.43 30.57 1.07
C ASP A 57 -6.52 29.64 1.61
N GLY A 58 -6.64 29.56 2.95
CA GLY A 58 -7.62 28.68 3.57
C GLY A 58 -7.71 28.85 5.09
N ILE A 59 -8.26 27.83 5.74
CA ILE A 59 -8.37 27.73 7.19
C ILE A 59 -7.85 26.38 7.66
N VAL A 60 -7.28 26.38 8.87
CA VAL A 60 -6.77 25.17 9.53
C VAL A 60 -7.34 25.03 10.94
N SER A 61 -7.45 23.79 11.41
CA SER A 61 -7.90 23.47 12.76
C SER A 61 -7.12 24.24 13.84
N PRO A 62 -7.74 24.60 14.97
CA PRO A 62 -7.04 25.18 16.12
C PRO A 62 -5.86 24.36 16.64
N ALA A 63 -5.87 23.03 16.42
CA ALA A 63 -4.77 22.12 16.75
C ALA A 63 -3.52 22.33 15.90
N TYR A 64 -3.61 23.07 14.80
CA TYR A 64 -2.47 23.39 13.95
C TYR A 64 -1.94 24.79 14.28
N THR A 65 -0.67 25.01 14.02
CA THR A 65 -0.03 26.30 14.24
C THR A 65 0.50 26.85 12.92
N VAL A 66 0.09 28.06 12.59
CA VAL A 66 0.62 28.83 11.46
C VAL A 66 1.82 29.63 11.98
N LEU A 67 2.98 29.45 11.35
CA LEU A 67 4.21 30.16 11.68
C LEU A 67 4.37 31.40 10.80
N MET A 68 4.63 32.52 11.41
CA MET A 68 4.93 33.78 10.74
C MET A 68 6.39 34.14 11.01
N PRO A 69 7.23 34.30 9.98
CA PRO A 69 8.63 34.65 10.16
C PRO A 69 8.78 36.07 10.73
N LYS A 70 9.75 36.24 11.64
CA LYS A 70 10.11 37.57 12.22
C LYS A 70 11.25 38.25 11.46
N GLN A 71 11.85 37.56 10.50
CA GLN A 71 12.93 38.05 9.63
C GLN A 71 12.78 37.43 8.25
N GLU A 72 13.52 37.91 7.29
CA GLU A 72 13.53 37.32 5.95
C GLU A 72 14.11 35.89 5.98
N ILE A 73 13.32 34.92 5.56
CA ILE A 73 13.67 33.51 5.49
C ILE A 73 12.95 32.83 4.32
N ASN A 74 13.39 31.66 3.92
CA ASN A 74 12.65 30.81 3.00
C ASN A 74 11.81 29.77 3.77
N ASN A 75 10.49 29.88 3.70
CA ASN A 75 9.57 28.96 4.40
C ASN A 75 9.72 27.50 3.95
N GLY A 76 10.04 27.25 2.66
CA GLY A 76 10.29 25.91 2.12
C GLY A 76 11.53 25.25 2.73
N TYR A 77 12.60 26.04 2.92
CA TYR A 77 13.79 25.58 3.65
C TYR A 77 13.44 25.13 5.07
N PHE A 78 12.67 25.95 5.80
CA PHE A 78 12.26 25.58 7.16
C PHE A 78 11.32 24.39 7.20
N ALA A 79 10.44 24.23 6.23
CA ALA A 79 9.59 23.05 6.12
C ALA A 79 10.40 21.77 5.91
N ALA A 80 11.51 21.82 5.18
CA ALA A 80 12.46 20.72 5.02
C ALA A 80 13.30 20.52 6.29
N LEU A 81 13.90 21.59 6.84
CA LEU A 81 14.69 21.57 8.09
C LEU A 81 13.91 20.92 9.24
N PHE A 82 12.61 21.20 9.37
CA PHE A 82 11.75 20.65 10.42
C PHE A 82 11.46 19.16 10.26
N LYS A 83 11.84 18.57 9.15
CA LYS A 83 11.82 17.11 8.91
C LYS A 83 13.18 16.45 9.11
N SER A 84 14.23 17.22 9.46
CA SER A 84 15.55 16.66 9.76
C SER A 84 15.52 15.82 11.04
N VAL A 85 16.38 14.79 11.09
CA VAL A 85 16.47 13.89 12.24
C VAL A 85 16.79 14.64 13.52
N ASN A 86 17.71 15.63 13.44
CA ASN A 86 18.12 16.43 14.59
C ASN A 86 16.94 17.22 15.18
N LEU A 87 16.18 17.93 14.34
CA LEU A 87 15.04 18.69 14.83
C LEU A 87 13.86 17.82 15.27
N ILE A 88 13.59 16.71 14.60
CA ILE A 88 12.59 15.75 15.07
C ILE A 88 12.91 15.24 16.46
N ASN A 89 14.19 14.98 16.77
CA ASN A 89 14.61 14.57 18.12
C ASN A 89 14.41 15.70 19.13
N GLU A 90 14.73 16.96 18.77
CA GLU A 90 14.46 18.11 19.63
C GLU A 90 12.95 18.33 19.85
N PHE A 91 12.13 18.16 18.80
CA PHE A 91 10.67 18.23 18.90
C PHE A 91 10.11 17.16 19.85
N ARG A 92 10.63 15.92 19.79
CA ARG A 92 10.27 14.85 20.73
C ARG A 92 10.58 15.21 22.17
N LYS A 93 11.78 15.71 22.44
CA LYS A 93 12.21 16.12 23.81
C LYS A 93 11.34 17.26 24.36
N ASN A 94 10.88 18.18 23.52
CA ASN A 94 10.11 19.34 23.91
C ASN A 94 8.58 19.13 23.81
N SER A 95 8.13 17.96 23.34
CA SER A 95 6.71 17.61 23.29
C SER A 95 6.19 17.22 24.68
N GLN A 96 4.99 17.66 25.02
CA GLN A 96 4.33 17.40 26.29
C GLN A 96 3.19 16.38 26.11
N GLY A 97 3.02 15.46 27.04
CA GLY A 97 1.98 14.40 27.06
C GLY A 97 2.46 13.17 27.77
N MET A 98 1.53 12.36 28.28
CA MET A 98 1.86 11.14 29.04
C MET A 98 2.28 9.98 28.12
N THR A 99 1.73 9.93 26.92
CA THR A 99 2.03 8.90 25.90
C THR A 99 2.27 9.57 24.55
N SER A 100 2.90 8.87 23.61
CA SER A 100 3.19 9.39 22.28
C SER A 100 1.92 9.87 21.53
N ASP A 101 0.77 9.25 21.79
CA ASP A 101 -0.51 9.64 21.18
C ASP A 101 -1.05 10.97 21.69
N THR A 102 -0.65 11.37 22.90
CA THR A 102 -1.04 12.64 23.54
C THR A 102 0.02 13.73 23.44
N TRP A 103 1.19 13.43 22.86
CA TRP A 103 2.26 14.40 22.69
C TRP A 103 1.81 15.60 21.86
N ASN A 104 2.16 16.78 22.36
CA ASN A 104 1.80 18.06 21.75
C ASN A 104 2.97 19.02 21.87
N LEU A 105 3.42 19.57 20.74
CA LEU A 105 4.45 20.60 20.66
C LEU A 105 3.79 21.94 20.35
N LYS A 106 3.55 22.74 21.38
CA LYS A 106 2.97 24.09 21.23
C LYS A 106 4.04 25.10 20.84
N TYR A 107 3.61 26.28 20.38
CA TYR A 107 4.53 27.34 19.94
C TYR A 107 5.55 27.75 21.01
N PRO A 108 5.21 27.95 22.31
CA PRO A 108 6.20 28.32 23.32
C PRO A 108 7.38 27.34 23.48
N GLN A 109 7.17 26.07 23.19
CA GLN A 109 8.24 25.06 23.24
C GLN A 109 9.10 25.12 21.97
N ILE A 110 8.49 25.27 20.78
CA ILE A 110 9.26 25.33 19.54
C ILE A 110 10.08 26.63 19.44
N GLU A 111 9.60 27.73 19.98
CA GLU A 111 10.26 29.02 20.03
C GLU A 111 11.61 28.99 20.79
N THR A 112 11.77 28.05 21.73
CA THR A 112 13.03 27.91 22.52
C THR A 112 14.12 27.13 21.77
N ILE A 113 13.78 26.44 20.70
CA ILE A 113 14.72 25.61 19.95
C ILE A 113 15.55 26.51 19.03
N LYS A 114 16.86 26.52 19.28
CA LYS A 114 17.81 27.30 18.48
C LYS A 114 18.33 26.46 17.32
N VAL A 115 18.37 27.07 16.13
CA VAL A 115 18.93 26.50 14.92
C VAL A 115 19.92 27.42 14.28
N GLN A 116 20.97 26.86 13.67
CA GLN A 116 21.83 27.62 12.77
C GLN A 116 21.25 27.58 11.38
N ILE A 117 21.18 28.71 10.72
CA ILE A 117 20.60 28.82 9.37
C ILE A 117 21.62 29.47 8.44
N PRO A 118 21.71 29.03 7.19
CA PRO A 118 22.55 29.64 6.17
C PRO A 118 21.94 30.95 5.66
N SER A 119 22.62 31.61 4.72
CA SER A 119 22.11 32.78 4.03
C SER A 119 20.79 32.50 3.32
N VAL A 120 19.94 33.54 3.11
CA VAL A 120 18.66 33.36 2.38
C VAL A 120 18.88 32.77 0.99
N SER A 121 19.93 33.18 0.27
CA SER A 121 20.27 32.63 -1.03
C SER A 121 20.60 31.12 -1.00
N GLU A 122 21.17 30.62 0.08
CA GLU A 122 21.41 29.17 0.28
C GLU A 122 20.13 28.46 0.69
N GLN A 123 19.31 29.08 1.53
CA GLN A 123 17.97 28.57 1.86
C GLN A 123 17.12 28.39 0.60
N ASP A 124 17.16 29.35 -0.33
CA ASP A 124 16.42 29.27 -1.59
C ASP A 124 16.86 28.08 -2.44
N LYS A 125 18.17 27.84 -2.59
CA LYS A 125 18.70 26.69 -3.33
C LYS A 125 18.28 25.35 -2.71
N VAL A 126 18.33 25.24 -1.39
CA VAL A 126 17.92 24.02 -0.69
C VAL A 126 16.41 23.81 -0.83
N SER A 127 15.61 24.87 -0.68
CA SER A 127 14.16 24.84 -0.87
C SER A 127 13.78 24.39 -2.29
N GLU A 128 14.43 24.95 -3.32
CA GLU A 128 14.20 24.59 -4.71
C GLU A 128 14.54 23.11 -4.97
N LEU A 129 15.67 22.63 -4.45
CA LEU A 129 16.07 21.23 -4.56
C LEU A 129 14.98 20.27 -4.03
N PHE A 130 14.46 20.54 -2.82
CA PHE A 130 13.41 19.72 -2.25
C PHE A 130 12.08 19.85 -3.01
N SER A 131 11.73 21.06 -3.47
CA SER A 131 10.52 21.26 -4.28
C SER A 131 10.55 20.43 -5.57
N VAL A 132 11.65 20.51 -6.32
CA VAL A 132 11.82 19.71 -7.56
C VAL A 132 11.76 18.22 -7.27
N LEU A 133 12.38 17.77 -6.18
CA LEU A 133 12.37 16.36 -5.80
C LEU A 133 10.95 15.89 -5.38
N ASP A 134 10.24 16.69 -4.62
CA ASP A 134 8.85 16.40 -4.20
C ASP A 134 7.89 16.36 -5.41
N GLU A 135 8.06 17.26 -6.38
CA GLU A 135 7.33 17.24 -7.66
C GLU A 135 7.61 15.95 -8.46
N ARG A 136 8.88 15.51 -8.49
CA ARG A 136 9.27 14.25 -9.15
C ARG A 136 8.65 13.02 -8.47
N ILE A 137 8.67 12.99 -7.14
CA ILE A 137 8.03 11.92 -6.36
C ILE A 137 6.52 11.88 -6.65
N ALA A 138 5.85 13.03 -6.63
CA ALA A 138 4.43 13.11 -6.92
C ALA A 138 4.08 12.66 -8.34
N ALA A 139 4.81 13.13 -9.34
CA ALA A 139 4.62 12.75 -10.74
C ALA A 139 4.87 11.25 -10.96
N GLN A 140 5.92 10.69 -10.35
CA GLN A 140 6.23 9.26 -10.42
C GLN A 140 5.16 8.41 -9.76
N SER A 141 4.64 8.84 -8.60
CA SER A 141 3.52 8.17 -7.92
C SER A 141 2.26 8.16 -8.78
N GLN A 142 1.91 9.28 -9.40
CA GLN A 142 0.77 9.36 -10.31
C GLN A 142 0.95 8.45 -11.53
N LEU A 143 2.16 8.35 -12.08
CA LEU A 143 2.46 7.46 -13.18
C LEU A 143 2.21 6.00 -12.79
N VAL A 144 2.73 5.57 -11.64
CA VAL A 144 2.53 4.19 -11.12
C VAL A 144 1.04 3.88 -10.97
N GLU A 145 0.26 4.77 -10.34
CA GLU A 145 -1.18 4.58 -10.17
C GLU A 145 -1.93 4.54 -11.52
N SER A 146 -1.55 5.41 -12.45
CA SER A 146 -2.14 5.41 -13.80
C SER A 146 -1.85 4.11 -14.55
N LEU A 147 -0.63 3.58 -14.44
CA LEU A 147 -0.24 2.31 -15.05
C LEU A 147 -1.00 1.12 -14.46
N LYS A 148 -1.17 1.08 -13.13
CA LYS A 148 -1.98 0.06 -12.45
C LYS A 148 -3.43 0.10 -12.92
N LYS A 149 -4.01 1.30 -13.01
CA LYS A 149 -5.37 1.51 -13.50
C LYS A 149 -5.51 1.09 -14.97
N TYR A 150 -4.55 1.45 -15.81
CA TYR A 150 -4.54 1.08 -17.22
C TYR A 150 -4.43 -0.44 -17.41
N LYS A 151 -3.51 -1.10 -16.69
CA LYS A 151 -3.39 -2.57 -16.68
C LYS A 151 -4.70 -3.25 -16.31
N ARG A 152 -5.38 -2.78 -15.24
CA ARG A 152 -6.68 -3.30 -14.83
C ARG A 152 -7.74 -3.09 -15.92
N GLY A 153 -7.79 -1.91 -16.51
CA GLY A 153 -8.72 -1.60 -17.61
C GLY A 153 -8.50 -2.51 -18.82
N LEU A 154 -7.25 -2.75 -19.20
CA LEU A 154 -6.90 -3.65 -20.30
C LEU A 154 -7.30 -5.09 -20.00
N LEU A 155 -7.02 -5.57 -18.78
CA LEU A 155 -7.41 -6.91 -18.34
C LEU A 155 -8.93 -7.10 -18.36
N ASN A 156 -9.68 -6.11 -17.90
CA ASN A 156 -11.13 -6.17 -17.89
C ASN A 156 -11.71 -6.08 -19.31
N ALA A 157 -11.12 -5.26 -20.19
CA ALA A 157 -11.53 -5.20 -21.60
C ALA A 157 -11.30 -6.53 -22.31
N PHE A 158 -10.24 -7.26 -21.95
CA PHE A 158 -9.96 -8.59 -22.51
C PHE A 158 -11.04 -9.62 -22.13
N PHE A 159 -11.56 -9.56 -20.89
CA PHE A 159 -12.56 -10.52 -20.38
C PHE A 159 -14.01 -9.99 -20.43
N ALA A 160 -14.26 -8.83 -21.05
CA ALA A 160 -15.61 -8.30 -21.17
C ALA A 160 -16.48 -9.18 -22.12
N GLU A 161 -17.74 -9.44 -21.73
CA GLU A 161 -18.68 -10.24 -22.51
C GLU A 161 -18.94 -9.70 -23.93
N LYS A 162 -18.76 -8.39 -24.13
CA LYS A 162 -18.88 -7.70 -25.42
C LYS A 162 -17.52 -7.22 -25.93
N SER A 163 -16.47 -8.00 -25.67
CA SER A 163 -15.16 -7.68 -26.19
C SER A 163 -15.17 -7.76 -27.71
N ASP A 164 -14.98 -6.62 -28.40
CA ASP A 164 -14.68 -6.57 -29.84
C ASP A 164 -13.31 -7.22 -30.17
N TYR A 165 -12.58 -7.65 -29.14
CA TYR A 165 -11.40 -8.48 -29.29
C TYR A 165 -11.85 -9.89 -29.65
N PHE A 166 -11.78 -10.20 -30.91
CA PHE A 166 -11.99 -11.51 -31.57
C PHE A 166 -11.28 -12.71 -30.86
N LEU A 167 -10.47 -12.41 -29.85
CA LEU A 167 -9.61 -13.35 -29.16
C LEU A 167 -10.35 -14.35 -28.26
N LEU A 168 -11.58 -14.04 -27.82
CA LEU A 168 -12.39 -14.91 -26.97
C LEU A 168 -13.61 -15.51 -27.70
N ALA A 169 -13.80 -15.21 -28.99
CA ALA A 169 -14.98 -15.67 -29.72
C ALA A 169 -15.16 -17.21 -29.71
N ASP A 170 -14.04 -17.95 -29.67
CA ASP A 170 -14.00 -19.42 -29.64
C ASP A 170 -13.58 -19.96 -28.26
N ALA A 171 -13.63 -19.14 -27.21
CA ALA A 171 -13.27 -19.59 -25.87
C ALA A 171 -14.36 -20.49 -25.29
N SER A 172 -13.99 -21.67 -24.78
CA SER A 172 -14.87 -22.47 -23.94
C SER A 172 -15.09 -21.80 -22.60
N VAL A 173 -16.29 -21.81 -22.06
CA VAL A 173 -16.59 -21.34 -20.70
C VAL A 173 -16.62 -22.54 -19.78
N LEU A 174 -15.64 -22.65 -18.88
CA LEU A 174 -15.48 -23.77 -17.98
C LEU A 174 -15.56 -23.32 -16.52
N LYS A 175 -15.96 -24.24 -15.63
CA LYS A 175 -15.84 -24.00 -14.20
C LYS A 175 -14.40 -24.14 -13.73
N ILE A 176 -14.06 -23.49 -12.61
CA ILE A 176 -12.74 -23.61 -11.98
C ILE A 176 -12.40 -25.08 -11.67
N GLU A 177 -13.35 -25.88 -11.17
CA GLU A 177 -13.14 -27.29 -10.86
C GLU A 177 -12.78 -28.16 -12.08
N GLU A 178 -13.14 -27.72 -13.29
CA GLU A 178 -12.80 -28.43 -14.53
C GLU A 178 -11.35 -28.14 -14.95
N VAL A 179 -10.80 -26.97 -14.59
CA VAL A 179 -9.47 -26.53 -15.03
C VAL A 179 -8.38 -26.65 -13.96
N CYS A 180 -8.74 -26.82 -12.69
CA CYS A 180 -7.78 -27.06 -11.60
C CYS A 180 -8.45 -27.65 -10.36
N ASP A 181 -7.65 -28.12 -9.43
CA ASP A 181 -8.12 -28.53 -8.11
C ASP A 181 -8.09 -27.34 -7.15
N VAL A 182 -9.15 -27.17 -6.36
CA VAL A 182 -9.22 -26.14 -5.33
C VAL A 182 -9.22 -26.82 -3.95
N LEU A 183 -8.20 -26.51 -3.15
CA LEU A 183 -7.93 -27.14 -1.86
C LEU A 183 -7.74 -26.09 -0.78
N SER A 184 -8.30 -26.32 0.41
CA SER A 184 -8.15 -25.38 1.55
C SER A 184 -6.82 -25.57 2.26
N GLY A 185 -6.31 -24.49 2.85
CA GLY A 185 -5.27 -24.54 3.86
C GLY A 185 -5.79 -25.04 5.22
N LYS A 186 -4.94 -25.05 6.23
CA LYS A 186 -5.26 -25.59 7.57
C LYS A 186 -4.72 -24.70 8.68
N ARG A 187 -5.58 -24.43 9.67
CA ARG A 187 -5.19 -23.79 10.93
C ARG A 187 -4.19 -24.64 11.70
N ILE A 188 -3.28 -23.97 12.40
CA ILE A 188 -2.44 -24.61 13.40
C ILE A 188 -3.32 -25.38 14.40
N PRO A 189 -3.00 -26.63 14.73
CA PRO A 189 -3.76 -27.44 15.68
C PRO A 189 -3.92 -26.76 17.04
N LYS A 190 -5.02 -27.06 17.72
CA LYS A 190 -5.30 -26.47 19.03
C LYS A 190 -4.20 -26.87 20.03
N GLY A 191 -3.64 -25.89 20.72
CA GLY A 191 -2.53 -26.07 21.66
C GLY A 191 -1.13 -25.86 21.06
N GLU A 192 -1.03 -25.80 19.72
CA GLU A 192 0.22 -25.45 19.04
C GLU A 192 0.32 -23.94 18.82
N THR A 193 1.55 -23.42 18.73
CA THR A 193 1.86 -21.99 18.50
C THR A 193 2.96 -21.85 17.46
N PHE A 194 3.11 -20.67 16.89
CA PHE A 194 4.26 -20.35 16.06
C PHE A 194 5.55 -20.36 16.88
N CYS A 195 6.63 -20.81 16.26
CA CYS A 195 7.95 -20.79 16.86
C CYS A 195 8.51 -19.35 16.87
N SER A 196 9.15 -18.97 17.97
CA SER A 196 9.83 -17.69 18.11
C SER A 196 11.19 -17.62 17.39
N HIS A 197 11.65 -18.72 16.85
CA HIS A 197 12.93 -18.86 16.13
C HIS A 197 12.71 -19.58 14.79
N PRO A 198 13.58 -19.35 13.80
CA PRO A 198 13.51 -20.06 12.53
C PRO A 198 13.60 -21.59 12.68
N THR A 199 12.75 -22.30 11.93
CA THR A 199 12.78 -23.76 11.77
C THR A 199 12.82 -24.09 10.28
N GLU A 200 12.95 -25.36 9.94
CA GLU A 200 12.83 -25.85 8.56
C GLU A 200 11.40 -25.72 8.01
N TYR A 201 10.40 -25.52 8.88
CA TYR A 201 8.98 -25.55 8.52
C TYR A 201 8.38 -24.16 8.60
N ARG A 202 8.06 -23.61 7.42
CA ARG A 202 7.44 -22.29 7.27
C ARG A 202 5.92 -22.42 7.10
N TYR A 203 5.23 -21.32 7.38
CA TYR A 203 3.77 -21.27 7.32
C TYR A 203 3.33 -19.92 6.74
N ILE A 204 2.53 -19.97 5.66
CA ILE A 204 1.99 -18.81 4.96
C ILE A 204 0.66 -18.41 5.59
N THR A 205 0.52 -17.11 5.89
CA THR A 205 -0.71 -16.47 6.36
C THR A 205 -1.20 -15.41 5.36
N VAL A 206 -2.40 -14.86 5.57
CA VAL A 206 -2.94 -13.79 4.71
C VAL A 206 -2.08 -12.52 4.76
N SER A 207 -1.42 -12.25 5.88
CA SER A 207 -0.51 -11.08 6.02
C SER A 207 0.73 -11.17 5.16
N ASP A 208 1.14 -12.38 4.76
CA ASP A 208 2.32 -12.61 3.94
C ASP A 208 2.02 -12.47 2.44
N MET A 209 0.74 -12.33 2.07
CA MET A 209 0.35 -12.15 0.67
C MET A 209 0.75 -10.74 0.19
N GLY A 210 1.65 -10.67 -0.79
CA GLY A 210 2.08 -9.45 -1.45
C GLY A 210 1.14 -8.98 -2.57
N GLU A 211 1.66 -8.26 -3.55
CA GLU A 211 0.87 -7.77 -4.70
C GLU A 211 0.56 -8.90 -5.70
N LYS A 212 1.56 -9.70 -6.08
CA LYS A 212 1.44 -10.86 -6.99
C LYS A 212 2.04 -12.13 -6.41
N TYR A 213 3.06 -12.01 -5.60
CA TYR A 213 3.78 -13.11 -4.97
C TYR A 213 3.73 -12.99 -3.46
N VAL A 214 3.92 -14.08 -2.76
CA VAL A 214 4.03 -14.10 -1.29
C VAL A 214 5.36 -13.45 -0.89
N CYS A 215 5.33 -12.60 0.15
CA CYS A 215 6.52 -12.01 0.75
C CYS A 215 7.18 -13.06 1.66
N SER A 216 8.34 -13.57 1.28
CA SER A 216 9.02 -14.67 1.98
C SER A 216 9.84 -14.23 3.21
N ASP A 217 10.06 -12.92 3.40
CA ASP A 217 11.03 -12.39 4.38
C ASP A 217 10.64 -12.61 5.85
N ASN A 218 9.32 -12.64 6.14
CA ASN A 218 8.80 -12.66 7.51
C ASN A 218 7.77 -13.77 7.77
N LEU A 219 7.89 -14.89 7.07
CA LEU A 219 6.99 -16.04 7.25
C LEU A 219 7.05 -16.56 8.68
N GLN A 220 5.91 -17.05 9.16
CA GLN A 220 5.86 -17.72 10.45
C GLN A 220 6.53 -19.08 10.39
N TYR A 221 7.04 -19.54 11.54
CA TYR A 221 7.67 -20.86 11.67
C TYR A 221 6.84 -21.76 12.56
N ILE A 222 6.76 -23.06 12.21
CA ILE A 222 6.06 -24.08 12.97
C ILE A 222 7.01 -25.20 13.39
N SER A 223 6.61 -25.95 14.42
CA SER A 223 7.39 -27.11 14.88
C SER A 223 7.26 -28.31 13.93
N LYS A 224 8.22 -29.21 13.97
CA LYS A 224 8.14 -30.50 13.25
C LYS A 224 6.90 -31.33 13.65
N HIS A 225 6.46 -31.19 14.89
CA HIS A 225 5.26 -31.85 15.39
C HIS A 225 4.01 -31.28 14.73
N THR A 226 3.89 -29.94 14.70
CA THR A 226 2.80 -29.22 14.02
C THR A 226 2.78 -29.55 12.54
N GLU A 227 3.94 -29.51 11.87
CA GLU A 227 4.05 -29.83 10.44
C GLU A 227 3.52 -31.22 10.12
N LYS A 228 3.88 -32.26 10.89
CA LYS A 228 3.37 -33.61 10.67
C LYS A 228 1.83 -33.70 10.70
N GLN A 229 1.19 -32.92 11.56
CA GLN A 229 -0.27 -32.92 11.67
C GLN A 229 -0.97 -32.24 10.48
N ILE A 230 -0.31 -31.27 9.85
CA ILE A 230 -0.85 -30.49 8.72
C ILE A 230 -0.09 -30.70 7.41
N SER A 231 0.66 -31.77 7.30
CA SER A 231 1.55 -32.05 6.15
C SER A 231 0.84 -32.13 4.78
N ARG A 232 -0.47 -32.38 4.75
CA ARG A 232 -1.29 -32.39 3.52
C ARG A 232 -1.63 -31.01 2.97
N TYR A 233 -1.40 -29.94 3.77
CA TYR A 233 -1.83 -28.58 3.46
C TYR A 233 -0.65 -27.71 3.03
N LYS A 234 0.19 -28.25 2.16
CA LYS A 234 1.36 -27.60 1.59
C LYS A 234 1.06 -27.03 0.22
N VAL A 235 1.77 -25.98 -0.14
CA VAL A 235 1.72 -25.40 -1.48
C VAL A 235 2.85 -25.95 -2.35
N ASN A 236 2.66 -25.93 -3.66
CA ASN A 236 3.68 -26.24 -4.65
C ASN A 236 4.09 -24.97 -5.41
N GLY A 237 5.29 -24.95 -5.97
CA GLY A 237 5.71 -23.91 -6.89
C GLY A 237 4.72 -23.81 -8.07
N GLY A 238 4.27 -22.58 -8.38
CA GLY A 238 3.27 -22.33 -9.40
C GLY A 238 1.81 -22.42 -8.93
N ASP A 239 1.51 -22.94 -7.73
CA ASP A 239 0.16 -22.86 -7.17
C ASP A 239 -0.28 -21.39 -7.07
N ILE A 240 -1.60 -21.14 -7.20
CA ILE A 240 -2.19 -19.83 -6.89
C ILE A 240 -2.89 -19.96 -5.54
N ILE A 241 -2.72 -19.00 -4.66
CA ILE A 241 -3.48 -18.90 -3.41
C ILE A 241 -4.44 -17.74 -3.45
N ILE A 242 -5.60 -17.91 -2.83
CA ILE A 242 -6.65 -16.89 -2.68
C ILE A 242 -7.05 -16.74 -1.22
N SER A 243 -7.15 -15.51 -0.74
CA SER A 243 -7.64 -15.25 0.61
C SER A 243 -9.17 -15.42 0.67
N VAL A 244 -9.64 -16.22 1.64
CA VAL A 244 -11.06 -16.61 1.79
C VAL A 244 -11.69 -16.13 3.11
N ALA A 245 -10.94 -15.45 3.96
CA ALA A 245 -11.42 -14.83 5.19
C ALA A 245 -10.72 -13.49 5.46
N GLY A 246 -11.42 -12.54 6.04
CA GLY A 246 -10.95 -11.17 6.24
C GLY A 246 -10.99 -10.37 4.93
N THR A 247 -9.86 -10.06 4.34
CA THR A 247 -9.79 -9.50 2.99
C THR A 247 -10.01 -10.62 1.99
N LEU A 248 -11.17 -10.65 1.33
CA LEU A 248 -11.50 -11.70 0.36
C LEU A 248 -10.91 -11.41 -1.02
N GLY A 249 -10.51 -12.48 -1.73
CA GLY A 249 -10.17 -12.42 -3.14
C GLY A 249 -8.75 -11.92 -3.45
N LYS A 250 -7.89 -11.70 -2.45
CA LYS A 250 -6.48 -11.40 -2.69
C LYS A 250 -5.79 -12.65 -3.22
N LEU A 251 -5.00 -12.49 -4.28
CA LEU A 251 -4.39 -13.59 -5.03
C LEU A 251 -2.86 -13.48 -5.00
N ASN A 252 -2.19 -14.62 -4.86
CA ASN A 252 -0.74 -14.70 -5.08
C ASN A 252 -0.36 -15.98 -5.81
N ILE A 253 0.71 -15.94 -6.59
CA ILE A 253 1.37 -17.10 -7.17
C ILE A 253 2.48 -17.53 -6.21
N ILE A 254 2.59 -18.83 -5.97
CA ILE A 254 3.65 -19.42 -5.15
C ILE A 254 4.91 -19.57 -5.98
N THR A 255 6.00 -18.98 -5.50
CA THR A 255 7.32 -19.12 -6.11
C THR A 255 7.98 -20.47 -5.72
N SER A 256 8.96 -20.92 -6.48
CA SER A 256 9.60 -22.24 -6.26
C SER A 256 10.32 -22.36 -4.92
N ASP A 257 10.80 -21.24 -4.33
CA ASP A 257 11.43 -21.21 -3.01
C ASP A 257 10.45 -21.42 -1.84
N LEU A 258 9.14 -21.34 -2.13
CA LEU A 258 8.05 -21.59 -1.18
C LEU A 258 7.40 -22.97 -1.35
N GLU A 259 7.94 -23.82 -2.21
CA GLU A 259 7.46 -25.19 -2.37
C GLU A 259 7.52 -25.96 -1.04
N GLY A 260 6.47 -26.68 -0.71
CA GLY A 260 6.39 -27.46 0.52
C GLY A 260 6.04 -26.67 1.78
N VAL A 261 5.79 -25.37 1.69
CA VAL A 261 5.38 -24.53 2.82
C VAL A 261 3.90 -24.78 3.14
N ASN A 262 3.54 -24.79 4.43
CA ASN A 262 2.15 -24.96 4.87
C ASN A 262 1.32 -23.69 4.68
N LEU A 263 0.00 -23.86 4.39
CA LEU A 263 -0.95 -22.78 4.11
C LEU A 263 -2.01 -22.66 5.21
N THR A 264 -2.32 -21.41 5.60
CA THR A 264 -3.39 -21.08 6.55
C THR A 264 -4.78 -21.48 6.04
N GLU A 265 -5.73 -21.78 6.95
CA GLU A 265 -7.15 -22.01 6.66
C GLU A 265 -7.89 -20.79 6.11
N ASN A 266 -7.27 -19.62 6.16
CA ASN A 266 -7.81 -18.36 5.63
C ASN A 266 -7.46 -18.15 4.15
N CYS A 267 -6.76 -19.12 3.56
CA CYS A 267 -6.46 -19.19 2.14
C CYS A 267 -6.84 -20.55 1.58
N ASP A 268 -7.36 -20.53 0.34
CA ASP A 268 -7.47 -21.73 -0.50
C ASP A 268 -6.41 -21.66 -1.59
N ARG A 269 -6.04 -22.82 -2.16
CA ARG A 269 -5.05 -22.91 -3.25
C ARG A 269 -5.64 -23.58 -4.49
N PHE A 270 -5.23 -23.11 -5.64
CA PHE A 270 -5.49 -23.71 -6.95
C PHE A 270 -4.22 -24.46 -7.38
N THR A 271 -4.36 -25.71 -7.74
CA THR A 271 -3.26 -26.61 -8.10
C THR A 271 -3.70 -27.58 -9.21
N ASN A 272 -2.78 -28.34 -9.78
CA ASN A 272 -3.07 -29.35 -10.81
C ASN A 272 -3.83 -28.77 -12.01
N PHE A 273 -3.26 -27.73 -12.64
CA PHE A 273 -3.88 -27.02 -13.76
C PHE A 273 -4.06 -27.91 -15.00
N ARG A 274 -5.21 -27.78 -15.66
CA ARG A 274 -5.62 -28.56 -16.84
C ARG A 274 -6.09 -27.61 -17.95
N GLY A 275 -5.37 -27.56 -19.07
CA GLY A 275 -5.70 -26.73 -20.22
C GLY A 275 -5.53 -25.23 -20.01
N VAL A 276 -5.07 -24.80 -18.83
CA VAL A 276 -4.73 -23.42 -18.49
C VAL A 276 -3.38 -23.34 -17.79
N SER A 277 -2.63 -22.26 -18.02
CA SER A 277 -1.43 -21.99 -17.21
C SER A 277 -1.80 -21.32 -15.89
N SER A 278 -0.93 -21.45 -14.88
CA SER A 278 -1.07 -20.76 -13.60
C SER A 278 -1.16 -19.24 -13.80
N GLU A 279 -0.31 -18.67 -14.63
CA GLU A 279 -0.28 -17.24 -14.92
C GLU A 279 -1.57 -16.76 -15.59
N TYR A 280 -2.08 -17.53 -16.57
CA TYR A 280 -3.35 -17.21 -17.22
C TYR A 280 -4.49 -17.18 -16.19
N LEU A 281 -4.59 -18.25 -15.40
CA LEU A 281 -5.63 -18.33 -14.38
C LEU A 281 -5.52 -17.22 -13.33
N TYR A 282 -4.28 -16.86 -12.92
CA TYR A 282 -4.06 -15.73 -12.02
C TYR A 282 -4.66 -14.44 -12.58
N TYR A 283 -4.43 -14.15 -13.86
CA TYR A 283 -4.98 -12.91 -14.47
C TYR A 283 -6.50 -12.98 -14.63
N VAL A 284 -7.06 -14.13 -14.98
CA VAL A 284 -8.52 -14.31 -15.00
C VAL A 284 -9.13 -14.05 -13.63
N LEU A 285 -8.57 -14.68 -12.59
CA LEU A 285 -9.03 -14.51 -11.20
C LEU A 285 -8.87 -13.06 -10.70
N SER A 286 -7.88 -12.33 -11.21
CA SER A 286 -7.63 -10.93 -10.86
C SER A 286 -8.54 -9.94 -11.60
N SER A 287 -9.26 -10.36 -12.63
CA SER A 287 -10.16 -9.51 -13.41
C SER A 287 -11.48 -9.24 -12.68
N ASP A 288 -12.17 -8.17 -13.08
CA ASP A 288 -13.49 -7.83 -12.54
C ASP A 288 -14.55 -8.92 -12.82
N LEU A 289 -14.32 -9.77 -13.82
CA LEU A 289 -15.16 -10.94 -14.11
C LEU A 289 -15.30 -11.84 -12.88
N ILE A 290 -14.22 -12.14 -12.19
CA ILE A 290 -14.23 -12.99 -10.99
C ILE A 290 -14.33 -12.18 -9.71
N GLN A 291 -13.66 -11.02 -9.61
CA GLN A 291 -13.70 -10.19 -8.41
C GLN A 291 -15.12 -9.70 -8.09
N SER A 292 -15.95 -9.40 -9.09
CA SER A 292 -17.37 -9.07 -8.89
C SER A 292 -18.20 -10.27 -8.39
N GLN A 293 -17.88 -11.49 -8.83
CA GLN A 293 -18.52 -12.72 -8.31
C GLN A 293 -18.13 -12.95 -6.84
N ILE A 294 -16.88 -12.67 -6.44
CA ILE A 294 -16.42 -12.72 -5.05
C ILE A 294 -17.14 -11.65 -4.21
N ASP A 295 -17.23 -10.42 -4.70
CA ASP A 295 -17.88 -9.31 -3.99
C ASP A 295 -19.39 -9.56 -3.78
N SER A 296 -20.08 -10.11 -4.77
CA SER A 296 -21.49 -10.49 -4.65
C SER A 296 -21.72 -11.65 -3.66
N SER A 297 -20.66 -12.40 -3.37
CA SER A 297 -20.67 -13.54 -2.43
C SER A 297 -20.48 -13.13 -0.97
N LYS A 298 -20.18 -11.85 -0.69
CA LYS A 298 -20.03 -11.34 0.69
C LYS A 298 -21.37 -11.39 1.41
N THR A 299 -21.44 -12.16 2.48
CA THR A 299 -22.62 -12.20 3.35
C THR A 299 -22.78 -10.88 4.10
N LYS A 300 -23.99 -10.33 4.13
CA LYS A 300 -24.28 -9.04 4.82
C LYS A 300 -24.15 -9.10 6.35
N ASN A 301 -24.18 -10.30 6.93
CA ASN A 301 -24.18 -10.52 8.39
C ASN A 301 -23.05 -11.48 8.76
N GLY A 302 -22.00 -10.98 9.45
CA GLY A 302 -20.87 -11.76 9.96
C GLY A 302 -19.54 -11.46 9.28
N GLN A 303 -18.46 -12.14 9.70
CA GLN A 303 -17.19 -12.06 8.99
C GLN A 303 -17.34 -12.65 7.58
N PRO A 304 -17.06 -11.89 6.53
CA PRO A 304 -17.17 -12.39 5.16
C PRO A 304 -16.23 -13.58 4.98
N LYS A 305 -16.78 -14.70 4.49
CA LYS A 305 -16.02 -15.90 4.17
C LYS A 305 -16.42 -16.38 2.78
N LEU A 306 -15.44 -16.64 1.94
CA LEU A 306 -15.64 -17.23 0.62
C LEU A 306 -15.59 -18.77 0.75
N ALA A 307 -16.71 -19.42 0.44
CA ALA A 307 -16.79 -20.88 0.54
C ALA A 307 -16.07 -21.54 -0.66
N LEU A 308 -15.34 -22.63 -0.38
CA LEU A 308 -14.59 -23.43 -1.37
C LEU A 308 -15.48 -23.83 -2.55
N GLU A 309 -16.72 -24.29 -2.28
CA GLU A 309 -17.68 -24.69 -3.29
C GLU A 309 -18.06 -23.57 -4.25
N ARG A 310 -18.11 -22.32 -3.76
CA ARG A 310 -18.35 -21.16 -4.63
C ARG A 310 -17.18 -20.90 -5.56
N ILE A 311 -15.95 -21.03 -5.06
CA ILE A 311 -14.74 -20.86 -5.88
C ILE A 311 -14.74 -21.89 -7.00
N ARG A 312 -15.05 -23.16 -6.71
CA ARG A 312 -15.11 -24.24 -7.68
C ARG A 312 -16.11 -23.98 -8.81
N ASN A 313 -17.23 -23.32 -8.47
CA ASN A 313 -18.30 -23.01 -9.42
C ASN A 313 -18.11 -21.69 -10.19
N PHE A 314 -17.07 -20.89 -9.94
CA PHE A 314 -16.79 -19.73 -10.80
C PHE A 314 -16.51 -20.19 -12.21
N THR A 315 -17.07 -19.48 -13.18
CA THR A 315 -16.89 -19.76 -14.61
C THR A 315 -15.86 -18.82 -15.20
N ILE A 316 -14.98 -19.36 -16.01
CA ILE A 316 -13.91 -18.62 -16.67
C ILE A 316 -13.88 -18.94 -18.17
N PRO A 317 -13.51 -17.98 -19.02
CA PRO A 317 -13.22 -18.26 -20.42
C PRO A 317 -11.88 -18.99 -20.53
N VAL A 318 -11.83 -20.02 -21.35
CA VAL A 318 -10.62 -20.79 -21.66
C VAL A 318 -10.41 -20.78 -23.16
N PRO A 319 -9.70 -19.80 -23.71
CA PRO A 319 -9.37 -19.73 -25.12
C PRO A 319 -8.24 -20.70 -25.48
N HIS A 320 -7.98 -20.83 -26.79
CA HIS A 320 -6.84 -21.59 -27.28
C HIS A 320 -5.51 -21.16 -26.61
N GLN A 321 -4.62 -22.11 -26.38
CA GLN A 321 -3.37 -21.92 -25.64
C GLN A 321 -2.54 -20.71 -26.13
N GLY A 322 -2.43 -20.51 -27.46
CA GLY A 322 -1.70 -19.37 -28.03
C GLY A 322 -2.24 -18.00 -27.59
N ILE A 323 -3.56 -17.88 -27.37
CA ILE A 323 -4.19 -16.66 -26.86
C ILE A 323 -3.91 -16.46 -25.38
N GLN A 324 -3.94 -17.56 -24.58
CA GLN A 324 -3.54 -17.51 -23.18
C GLN A 324 -2.11 -17.00 -23.03
N GLU A 325 -1.18 -17.53 -23.82
CA GLU A 325 0.26 -17.14 -23.82
C GLU A 325 0.46 -15.69 -24.22
N GLN A 326 -0.28 -15.19 -25.23
CA GLN A 326 -0.23 -13.79 -25.64
C GLN A 326 -0.71 -12.84 -24.53
N LEU A 327 -1.85 -13.14 -23.89
CA LEU A 327 -2.35 -12.38 -22.77
C LEU A 327 -1.33 -12.34 -21.63
N VAL A 328 -0.84 -13.51 -21.23
CA VAL A 328 0.14 -13.66 -20.15
C VAL A 328 1.39 -12.83 -20.44
N LYS A 329 1.92 -12.92 -21.67
CA LYS A 329 3.10 -12.14 -22.09
C LYS A 329 2.88 -10.64 -21.96
N VAL A 330 1.72 -10.14 -22.41
CA VAL A 330 1.37 -8.71 -22.29
C VAL A 330 1.26 -8.30 -20.82
N MET A 331 0.53 -9.07 -20.01
CA MET A 331 0.34 -8.75 -18.59
C MET A 331 1.64 -8.81 -17.78
N ILE A 332 2.51 -9.79 -18.05
CA ILE A 332 3.84 -9.87 -17.41
C ILE A 332 4.68 -8.63 -17.79
N SER A 333 4.63 -8.19 -19.05
CA SER A 333 5.36 -6.98 -19.47
C SER A 333 4.87 -5.74 -18.71
N PHE A 334 3.56 -5.62 -18.48
CA PHE A 334 3.00 -4.55 -17.63
C PHE A 334 3.45 -4.67 -16.18
N ASP A 335 3.44 -5.88 -15.59
CA ASP A 335 3.91 -6.10 -14.23
C ASP A 335 5.37 -5.67 -14.07
N GLN A 336 6.24 -6.07 -15.00
CA GLN A 336 7.65 -5.70 -15.00
C GLN A 336 7.85 -4.19 -15.14
N TYR A 337 7.08 -3.55 -16.03
CA TYR A 337 7.16 -2.10 -16.22
C TYR A 337 6.70 -1.34 -14.97
N ILE A 338 5.56 -1.74 -14.37
CA ILE A 338 5.08 -1.15 -13.11
C ILE A 338 6.12 -1.34 -12.00
N ALA A 339 6.67 -2.53 -11.84
CA ALA A 339 7.72 -2.81 -10.85
C ALA A 339 8.95 -1.91 -11.04
N SER A 340 9.38 -1.69 -12.29
CA SER A 340 10.48 -0.77 -12.59
C SER A 340 10.17 0.68 -12.19
N GLN A 341 8.93 1.13 -12.42
CA GLN A 341 8.50 2.48 -12.05
C GLN A 341 8.35 2.64 -10.52
N CYS A 342 7.91 1.60 -9.81
CA CYS A 342 7.93 1.56 -8.35
C CYS A 342 9.35 1.66 -7.79
N ALA A 343 10.30 0.93 -8.35
CA ALA A 343 11.71 1.00 -7.93
C ALA A 343 12.32 2.41 -8.15
N ILE A 344 11.90 3.13 -9.20
CA ILE A 344 12.30 4.54 -9.41
C ILE A 344 11.70 5.43 -8.32
N LEU A 345 10.42 5.25 -7.98
CA LEU A 345 9.75 5.98 -6.90
C LEU A 345 10.48 5.78 -5.57
N ASP A 346 10.79 4.54 -5.21
CA ASP A 346 11.50 4.20 -3.98
C ASP A 346 12.90 4.85 -3.93
N ARG A 347 13.60 4.90 -5.07
CA ARG A 347 14.90 5.60 -5.16
C ARG A 347 14.76 7.10 -4.91
N TYR A 348 13.75 7.76 -5.46
CA TYR A 348 13.50 9.18 -5.19
C TYR A 348 13.17 9.42 -3.71
N CYS A 349 12.35 8.58 -3.10
CA CYS A 349 12.03 8.66 -1.68
C CYS A 349 13.30 8.47 -0.81
N THR A 350 14.13 7.48 -1.15
CA THR A 350 15.39 7.22 -0.45
C THR A 350 16.38 8.39 -0.60
N LEU A 351 16.50 8.95 -1.82
CA LEU A 351 17.32 10.12 -2.08
C LEU A 351 16.88 11.31 -1.24
N ARG A 352 15.57 11.56 -1.15
CA ARG A 352 15.00 12.64 -0.34
C ARG A 352 15.37 12.51 1.14
N VAL A 353 15.25 11.31 1.69
CA VAL A 353 15.64 11.03 3.09
C VAL A 353 17.16 11.24 3.28
N GLY A 354 17.98 10.75 2.36
CA GLY A 354 19.43 10.92 2.39
C GLY A 354 19.84 12.40 2.37
N LEU A 355 19.23 13.21 1.48
CA LEU A 355 19.49 14.66 1.41
C LEU A 355 19.08 15.39 2.70
N LEU A 356 17.94 15.03 3.31
CA LEU A 356 17.55 15.59 4.61
C LEU A 356 18.59 15.30 5.70
N GLN A 357 19.24 14.13 5.66
CA GLN A 357 20.28 13.78 6.64
C GLN A 357 21.61 14.50 6.35
N GLN A 358 21.94 14.75 5.09
CA GLN A 358 23.23 15.35 4.71
C GLN A 358 23.23 16.89 4.77
N LEU A 359 22.12 17.53 4.43
CA LEU A 359 22.04 19.00 4.35
C LEU A 359 21.72 19.67 5.69
N PHE A 360 21.18 18.92 6.64
CA PHE A 360 20.76 19.45 7.95
C PHE A 360 21.47 18.73 9.11
N ILE A 361 22.79 18.60 8.99
CA ILE A 361 23.67 18.02 10.02
C ILE A 361 23.82 18.98 11.21
#